data_66d45b51ebfeaedae7749c1752fa6911
#
_entry.id   66d45b51ebfeaedae7749c1752fa6911
#
_cell.length_a   1.000
_cell.length_b   1.000
_cell.length_c   1.000
_cell.angle_alpha   90.00
_cell.angle_beta   90.00
_cell.angle_gamma   90.00
#
_symmetry.space_group_name_H-M   'P 1'
#
loop_
_entity.id
_entity.type
_entity.pdbx_description
1 polymer ?
#
loop_
_entity_poly.entity_id
_entity_poly.type
_entity_poly.pdbx_seq_one_letter_code
_entity_poly.pdbx_strand_id
1 'polypeptide(L)'
;MQNWVKTVPKAVLHDHLDGGLRVETLIKLANEQGYQNLPSNNRAELKKWIQPKPDKSLAINLEAWDHTIGVMQDQDSIYRVTMEALEDLSNDGVVYAELRFAPLVHTFKGLSTAEIINSVVNGIKDGMEKYDIVAGVILCAMRQEQNSLDVVNLCIEHKDVVGFDLAGPEVGFSVLNHKEACTLAAENNINVTLHADWEVPEGIKEVVLDSKAKRVGHGSQIINDISFENGSITFNNDAAKYVFDNKIALEICPT
;
A
#
# COMPACT_ATOMS: atom_id res chain seq x y z
N MET A 1 1.04 -25.16 -8.70
CA MET A 1 1.06 -24.02 -9.63
C MET A 1 2.19 -24.21 -10.62
N GLN A 2 1.94 -23.94 -11.89
CA GLN A 2 2.94 -24.18 -12.93
C GLN A 2 4.16 -23.28 -12.72
N ASN A 3 5.35 -23.84 -12.80
CA ASN A 3 6.62 -23.17 -12.48
C ASN A 3 6.89 -21.90 -13.33
N TRP A 4 6.21 -21.79 -14.49
CA TRP A 4 6.39 -20.65 -15.40
C TRP A 4 5.86 -19.32 -14.82
N VAL A 5 4.86 -19.33 -13.93
CA VAL A 5 4.33 -18.10 -13.30
C VAL A 5 5.41 -17.34 -12.53
N LYS A 6 6.35 -18.07 -11.91
CA LYS A 6 7.47 -17.46 -11.18
C LYS A 6 8.54 -16.84 -12.09
N THR A 7 8.62 -17.27 -13.34
CA THR A 7 9.66 -16.83 -14.29
C THR A 7 9.18 -15.74 -15.26
N VAL A 8 7.87 -15.50 -15.34
CA VAL A 8 7.32 -14.40 -16.15
C VAL A 8 7.61 -13.08 -15.45
N PRO A 9 8.20 -12.09 -16.14
CA PRO A 9 8.39 -10.76 -15.57
C PRO A 9 7.06 -10.13 -15.14
N LYS A 10 7.01 -9.63 -13.91
CA LYS A 10 5.83 -8.99 -13.31
C LYS A 10 6.16 -7.59 -12.81
N ALA A 11 5.14 -6.72 -12.79
CA ALA A 11 5.18 -5.47 -12.05
C ALA A 11 4.15 -5.52 -10.91
N VAL A 12 4.54 -5.09 -9.72
CA VAL A 12 3.68 -4.98 -8.55
C VAL A 12 3.58 -3.51 -8.17
N LEU A 13 2.39 -2.93 -8.27
CA LEU A 13 2.15 -1.52 -8.00
C LEU A 13 1.40 -1.28 -6.68
N HIS A 14 0.91 -2.36 -6.04
CA HIS A 14 0.13 -2.29 -4.82
C HIS A 14 0.62 -3.35 -3.83
N ASP A 15 1.68 -3.00 -3.09
CA ASP A 15 2.26 -3.85 -2.05
C ASP A 15 2.53 -3.02 -0.80
N HIS A 16 1.90 -3.40 0.30
CA HIS A 16 2.04 -2.74 1.59
C HIS A 16 3.20 -3.33 2.39
N LEU A 17 4.31 -2.61 2.43
CA LEU A 17 5.52 -3.00 3.14
C LEU A 17 5.25 -3.33 4.62
N ASP A 18 4.44 -2.51 5.27
CA ASP A 18 4.09 -2.62 6.69
C ASP A 18 3.02 -3.68 6.99
N GLY A 19 2.44 -4.30 5.97
CA GLY A 19 1.50 -5.42 6.08
C GLY A 19 2.06 -6.78 5.65
N GLY A 20 3.16 -6.80 4.89
CA GLY A 20 3.66 -7.96 4.15
C GLY A 20 4.79 -8.76 4.81
N LEU A 21 5.03 -8.65 6.12
CA LEU A 21 6.15 -9.31 6.79
C LEU A 21 6.09 -10.83 6.69
N ARG A 22 7.26 -11.44 6.49
CA ARG A 22 7.41 -12.90 6.69
C ARG A 22 7.04 -13.26 8.14
N VAL A 23 6.27 -14.33 8.31
CA VAL A 23 5.82 -14.77 9.65
C VAL A 23 7.01 -15.06 10.59
N GLU A 24 8.08 -15.63 10.05
CA GLU A 24 9.32 -15.90 10.78
C GLU A 24 10.00 -14.62 11.26
N THR A 25 10.01 -13.60 10.43
CA THR A 25 10.58 -12.29 10.74
C THR A 25 9.73 -11.59 11.79
N LEU A 26 8.41 -11.62 11.67
CA LEU A 26 7.50 -11.07 12.68
C LEU A 26 7.74 -11.70 14.07
N ILE A 27 7.82 -13.03 14.15
CA ILE A 27 8.10 -13.74 15.43
C ILE A 27 9.49 -13.35 15.96
N LYS A 28 10.49 -13.28 15.08
CA LYS A 28 11.87 -12.97 15.48
C LYS A 28 11.96 -11.55 16.03
N LEU A 29 11.44 -10.56 15.31
CA LEU A 29 11.44 -9.16 15.73
C LEU A 29 10.64 -8.96 17.03
N ALA A 30 9.50 -9.64 17.19
CA ALA A 30 8.72 -9.59 18.41
C ALA A 30 9.55 -10.08 19.62
N ASN A 31 10.27 -11.21 19.48
CA ASN A 31 11.13 -11.72 20.53
C ASN A 31 12.30 -10.78 20.83
N GLU A 32 12.98 -10.27 19.81
CA GLU A 32 14.13 -9.36 19.95
C GLU A 32 13.76 -8.03 20.62
N GLN A 33 12.55 -7.52 20.32
CA GLN A 33 12.06 -6.25 20.87
C GLN A 33 11.21 -6.41 22.14
N GLY A 34 10.97 -7.63 22.61
CA GLY A 34 10.11 -7.90 23.77
C GLY A 34 8.63 -7.58 23.53
N TYR A 35 8.17 -7.64 22.28
CA TYR A 35 6.78 -7.42 21.91
C TYR A 35 5.92 -8.62 22.32
N GLN A 36 4.99 -8.43 23.27
CA GLN A 36 4.23 -9.50 23.90
C GLN A 36 2.84 -9.75 23.30
N ASN A 37 2.39 -8.91 22.35
CA ASN A 37 1.00 -8.91 21.90
C ASN A 37 0.72 -9.85 20.70
N LEU A 38 1.72 -10.65 20.24
CA LEU A 38 1.46 -11.61 19.17
C LEU A 38 0.40 -12.63 19.60
N PRO A 39 -0.57 -12.95 18.72
CA PRO A 39 -1.60 -13.96 19.01
C PRO A 39 -1.03 -15.35 19.24
N SER A 40 0.12 -15.67 18.63
CA SER A 40 0.88 -16.91 18.85
C SER A 40 2.33 -16.72 18.43
N ASN A 41 3.24 -17.40 19.15
CA ASN A 41 4.65 -17.56 18.76
C ASN A 41 4.87 -18.84 17.93
N ASN A 42 3.84 -19.64 17.70
CA ASN A 42 3.88 -20.78 16.80
C ASN A 42 3.69 -20.31 15.36
N ARG A 43 4.67 -20.61 14.49
CA ARG A 43 4.66 -20.20 13.08
C ARG A 43 3.38 -20.61 12.33
N ALA A 44 2.92 -21.85 12.52
CA ALA A 44 1.76 -22.35 11.78
C ALA A 44 0.44 -21.69 12.26
N GLU A 45 0.32 -21.47 13.55
CA GLU A 45 -0.83 -20.79 14.15
C GLU A 45 -0.85 -19.31 13.76
N LEU A 46 0.28 -18.61 13.85
CA LEU A 46 0.38 -17.19 13.48
C LEU A 46 0.12 -17.00 11.99
N LYS A 47 0.68 -17.86 11.13
CA LYS A 47 0.40 -17.84 9.68
C LYS A 47 -1.09 -17.97 9.40
N LYS A 48 -1.79 -18.88 10.07
CA LYS A 48 -3.25 -19.04 9.90
C LYS A 48 -4.02 -17.84 10.43
N TRP A 49 -3.54 -17.22 11.50
CA TRP A 49 -4.19 -16.08 12.12
C TRP A 49 -4.08 -14.81 11.25
N ILE A 50 -2.92 -14.56 10.64
CA ILE A 50 -2.66 -13.39 9.77
C ILE A 50 -3.39 -13.48 8.43
N GLN A 51 -3.69 -14.69 7.93
CA GLN A 51 -4.36 -14.85 6.65
C GLN A 51 -5.65 -14.04 6.58
N PRO A 52 -5.87 -13.26 5.51
CA PRO A 52 -7.12 -12.54 5.29
C PRO A 52 -8.33 -13.46 5.41
N LYS A 53 -9.38 -12.96 6.01
CA LYS A 53 -10.65 -13.67 6.22
C LYS A 53 -11.69 -13.01 5.32
N PRO A 54 -11.98 -13.58 4.13
CA PRO A 54 -12.85 -12.96 3.13
C PRO A 54 -14.28 -12.67 3.62
N ASP A 55 -14.72 -13.40 4.66
CA ASP A 55 -16.03 -13.25 5.29
C ASP A 55 -16.05 -12.21 6.42
N LYS A 56 -14.94 -11.53 6.68
CA LYS A 56 -14.79 -10.53 7.73
C LYS A 56 -14.64 -9.14 7.15
N SER A 57 -15.00 -8.14 7.98
CA SER A 57 -14.80 -6.74 7.63
C SER A 57 -13.31 -6.39 7.48
N LEU A 58 -13.03 -5.30 6.75
CA LEU A 58 -11.68 -4.75 6.63
C LEU A 58 -11.04 -4.52 8.01
N ALA A 59 -11.78 -3.96 8.97
CA ALA A 59 -11.27 -3.69 10.31
C ALA A 59 -10.67 -4.94 10.98
N ILE A 60 -11.32 -6.11 10.85
CA ILE A 60 -10.82 -7.38 11.42
C ILE A 60 -9.55 -7.84 10.67
N ASN A 61 -9.50 -7.63 9.36
CA ASN A 61 -8.31 -7.98 8.59
C ASN A 61 -7.13 -7.06 8.88
N LEU A 62 -7.40 -5.79 9.23
CA LEU A 62 -6.37 -4.83 9.64
C LEU A 62 -5.77 -5.10 11.03
N GLU A 63 -6.40 -5.92 11.89
CA GLU A 63 -5.81 -6.29 13.19
C GLU A 63 -4.40 -6.90 13.06
N ALA A 64 -4.11 -7.58 11.94
CA ALA A 64 -2.78 -8.14 11.68
C ALA A 64 -1.70 -7.05 11.56
N TRP A 65 -2.09 -5.87 11.09
CA TRP A 65 -1.16 -4.75 10.89
C TRP A 65 -0.69 -4.12 12.20
N ASP A 66 -1.49 -4.17 13.25
CA ASP A 66 -1.07 -3.71 14.58
C ASP A 66 0.18 -4.47 15.06
N HIS A 67 0.30 -5.75 14.69
CA HIS A 67 1.44 -6.57 15.06
C HIS A 67 2.65 -6.32 14.16
N THR A 68 2.46 -6.19 12.86
CA THR A 68 3.55 -5.89 11.90
C THR A 68 4.13 -4.50 12.15
N ILE A 69 3.28 -3.49 12.30
CA ILE A 69 3.67 -2.13 12.66
C ILE A 69 4.34 -2.12 14.05
N GLY A 70 3.80 -2.87 15.02
CA GLY A 70 4.33 -2.93 16.39
C GLY A 70 5.77 -3.41 16.50
N VAL A 71 6.27 -4.18 15.54
CA VAL A 71 7.67 -4.64 15.47
C VAL A 71 8.54 -3.85 14.49
N MET A 72 7.96 -2.94 13.71
CA MET A 72 8.68 -2.06 12.79
C MET A 72 8.87 -0.66 13.39
N GLN A 73 9.43 -0.59 14.61
CA GLN A 73 9.58 0.64 15.38
C GLN A 73 11.04 1.03 15.63
N ASP A 74 11.98 0.44 14.90
CA ASP A 74 13.39 0.80 14.86
C ASP A 74 13.94 0.69 13.43
N GLN A 75 15.07 1.36 13.18
CA GLN A 75 15.66 1.47 11.83
C GLN A 75 16.05 0.10 11.25
N ASP A 76 16.63 -0.77 12.08
CA ASP A 76 17.11 -2.09 11.64
C ASP A 76 15.96 -3.01 11.22
N SER A 77 14.87 -3.00 11.98
CA SER A 77 13.65 -3.76 11.65
C SER A 77 13.02 -3.29 10.36
N ILE A 78 12.87 -1.96 10.18
CA ILE A 78 12.30 -1.36 8.96
C ILE A 78 13.18 -1.69 7.73
N TYR A 79 14.49 -1.48 7.85
CA TYR A 79 15.44 -1.82 6.79
C TYR A 79 15.39 -3.30 6.43
N ARG A 80 15.42 -4.18 7.43
CA ARG A 80 15.36 -5.63 7.23
C ARG A 80 14.09 -6.06 6.50
N VAL A 81 12.93 -5.57 6.94
CA VAL A 81 11.64 -5.90 6.31
C VAL A 81 11.63 -5.45 4.85
N THR A 82 12.17 -4.27 4.56
CA THR A 82 12.31 -3.76 3.18
C THR A 82 13.18 -4.66 2.31
N MET A 83 14.33 -5.08 2.82
CA MET A 83 15.22 -6.01 2.11
C MET A 83 14.56 -7.37 1.84
N GLU A 84 13.83 -7.91 2.84
CA GLU A 84 13.11 -9.17 2.70
C GLU A 84 11.96 -9.08 1.70
N ALA A 85 11.26 -7.94 1.63
CA ALA A 85 10.22 -7.71 0.62
C ALA A 85 10.79 -7.73 -0.80
N LEU A 86 11.91 -7.04 -1.06
CA LEU A 86 12.54 -7.08 -2.38
C LEU A 86 13.07 -8.48 -2.74
N GLU A 87 13.62 -9.21 -1.78
CA GLU A 87 14.04 -10.60 -1.98
C GLU A 87 12.87 -11.50 -2.40
N ASP A 88 11.73 -11.40 -1.71
CA ASP A 88 10.56 -12.22 -2.00
C ASP A 88 9.94 -11.88 -3.35
N LEU A 89 9.83 -10.61 -3.68
CA LEU A 89 9.33 -10.13 -4.96
C LEU A 89 10.22 -10.57 -6.13
N SER A 90 11.55 -10.39 -6.01
CA SER A 90 12.51 -10.83 -7.02
C SER A 90 12.45 -12.35 -7.22
N ASN A 91 12.39 -13.13 -6.13
CA ASN A 91 12.25 -14.59 -6.17
C ASN A 91 10.93 -15.06 -6.82
N ASP A 92 9.91 -14.21 -6.85
CA ASP A 92 8.66 -14.45 -7.57
C ASP A 92 8.68 -13.93 -9.01
N GLY A 93 9.80 -13.38 -9.47
CA GLY A 93 9.97 -12.86 -10.85
C GLY A 93 9.40 -11.46 -11.04
N VAL A 94 9.23 -10.69 -9.99
CA VAL A 94 8.89 -9.27 -10.09
C VAL A 94 10.12 -8.49 -10.48
N VAL A 95 10.02 -7.71 -11.58
CA VAL A 95 11.10 -6.89 -12.10
C VAL A 95 10.93 -5.40 -11.77
N TYR A 96 9.71 -5.00 -11.37
CA TYR A 96 9.40 -3.65 -10.91
C TYR A 96 8.39 -3.69 -9.77
N ALA A 97 8.65 -2.97 -8.69
CA ALA A 97 7.73 -2.86 -7.56
C ALA A 97 7.61 -1.44 -7.02
N GLU A 98 6.42 -1.08 -6.54
CA GLU A 98 6.19 0.10 -5.72
C GLU A 98 5.67 -0.35 -4.35
N LEU A 99 6.55 -0.24 -3.34
CA LEU A 99 6.22 -0.56 -1.96
C LEU A 99 5.58 0.66 -1.31
N ARG A 100 4.45 0.48 -0.63
CA ARG A 100 3.79 1.56 0.11
C ARG A 100 3.76 1.28 1.60
N PHE A 101 3.84 2.33 2.40
CA PHE A 101 3.73 2.24 3.85
C PHE A 101 3.35 3.58 4.46
N ALA A 102 2.82 3.57 5.69
CA ALA A 102 2.40 4.76 6.41
C ALA A 102 3.51 5.21 7.40
N PRO A 103 4.37 6.20 7.08
CA PRO A 103 5.54 6.51 7.90
C PRO A 103 5.19 6.95 9.33
N LEU A 104 4.05 7.61 9.52
CA LEU A 104 3.68 8.17 10.82
C LEU A 104 3.31 7.11 11.87
N VAL A 105 2.92 5.88 11.47
CA VAL A 105 2.63 4.80 12.41
C VAL A 105 3.88 4.08 12.92
N HIS A 106 5.06 4.44 12.44
CA HIS A 106 6.34 3.87 12.88
C HIS A 106 7.10 4.78 13.86
N THR A 107 6.47 5.86 14.35
CA THR A 107 7.08 6.85 15.26
C THR A 107 6.89 6.54 16.74
N PHE A 108 6.17 5.48 17.11
CA PHE A 108 5.73 5.22 18.49
C PHE A 108 6.87 4.99 19.49
N LYS A 109 8.04 4.55 19.04
CA LYS A 109 9.22 4.36 19.87
C LYS A 109 10.26 5.50 19.70
N GLY A 110 9.86 6.62 19.08
CA GLY A 110 10.64 7.86 19.05
C GLY A 110 11.52 8.04 17.81
N LEU A 111 11.38 7.20 16.77
CA LEU A 111 12.01 7.50 15.48
C LEU A 111 11.40 8.76 14.87
N SER A 112 12.23 9.57 14.26
CA SER A 112 11.78 10.64 13.37
C SER A 112 11.30 10.08 12.04
N THR A 113 10.41 10.79 11.37
CA THR A 113 9.94 10.41 10.03
C THR A 113 11.06 10.29 9.01
N ALA A 114 12.08 11.14 9.12
CA ALA A 114 13.27 11.08 8.25
C ALA A 114 14.06 9.77 8.46
N GLU A 115 14.27 9.33 9.70
CA GLU A 115 14.94 8.05 9.99
C GLU A 115 14.15 6.87 9.44
N ILE A 116 12.82 6.89 9.59
CA ILE A 116 11.91 5.85 9.09
C ILE A 116 12.01 5.77 7.55
N ILE A 117 11.82 6.90 6.85
CA ILE A 117 11.85 6.94 5.38
C ILE A 117 13.24 6.54 4.86
N ASN A 118 14.31 7.04 5.49
CA ASN A 118 15.67 6.69 5.10
C ASN A 118 15.95 5.19 5.28
N SER A 119 15.41 4.54 6.32
CA SER A 119 15.56 3.08 6.51
C SER A 119 14.92 2.30 5.36
N VAL A 120 13.73 2.70 4.90
CA VAL A 120 13.08 2.08 3.74
C VAL A 120 13.86 2.38 2.46
N VAL A 121 14.25 3.63 2.21
CA VAL A 121 14.99 4.04 1.00
C VAL A 121 16.33 3.31 0.91
N ASN A 122 17.06 3.18 2.01
CA ASN A 122 18.31 2.44 2.04
C ASN A 122 18.07 0.93 1.77
N GLY A 123 17.04 0.34 2.40
CA GLY A 123 16.66 -1.05 2.12
C GLY A 123 16.30 -1.28 0.65
N ILE A 124 15.61 -0.32 0.01
CA ILE A 124 15.31 -0.39 -1.44
C ILE A 124 16.60 -0.30 -2.26
N LYS A 125 17.48 0.67 -1.98
CA LYS A 125 18.75 0.86 -2.72
C LYS A 125 19.62 -0.39 -2.65
N ASP A 126 19.85 -0.89 -1.44
CA ASP A 126 20.69 -2.08 -1.23
C ASP A 126 20.02 -3.35 -1.81
N GLY A 127 18.68 -3.42 -1.74
CA GLY A 127 17.91 -4.50 -2.35
C GLY A 127 18.00 -4.50 -3.88
N MET A 128 17.93 -3.34 -4.53
CA MET A 128 18.13 -3.22 -5.98
C MET A 128 19.56 -3.56 -6.42
N GLU A 129 20.56 -3.32 -5.57
CA GLU A 129 21.94 -3.75 -5.85
C GLU A 129 22.11 -5.27 -5.72
N LYS A 130 21.32 -5.90 -4.85
CA LYS A 130 21.44 -7.33 -4.53
C LYS A 130 20.55 -8.24 -5.35
N TYR A 131 19.37 -7.76 -5.72
CA TYR A 131 18.33 -8.54 -6.40
C TYR A 131 18.01 -7.92 -7.76
N ASP A 132 17.58 -8.75 -8.72
CA ASP A 132 17.23 -8.29 -10.08
C ASP A 132 15.81 -7.69 -10.08
N ILE A 133 15.65 -6.54 -9.47
CA ILE A 133 14.39 -5.80 -9.34
C ILE A 133 14.66 -4.30 -9.30
N VAL A 134 13.76 -3.51 -9.88
CA VAL A 134 13.70 -2.05 -9.68
C VAL A 134 12.53 -1.75 -8.76
N ALA A 135 12.73 -0.92 -7.74
CA ALA A 135 11.67 -0.60 -6.79
C ALA A 135 11.66 0.89 -6.41
N GLY A 136 10.47 1.37 -6.04
CA GLY A 136 10.25 2.69 -5.47
C GLY A 136 9.40 2.61 -4.20
N VAL A 137 9.32 3.71 -3.44
CA VAL A 137 8.49 3.81 -2.24
C VAL A 137 7.41 4.86 -2.39
N ILE A 138 6.20 4.53 -1.98
CA ILE A 138 5.04 5.42 -1.87
C ILE A 138 4.75 5.65 -0.39
N LEU A 139 4.52 6.90 0.01
CA LEU A 139 4.11 7.22 1.38
C LEU A 139 2.59 7.30 1.49
N CYS A 140 2.04 6.58 2.47
CA CYS A 140 0.61 6.57 2.75
C CYS A 140 0.25 7.50 3.91
N ALA A 141 -0.79 8.30 3.74
CA ALA A 141 -1.54 8.86 4.85
C ALA A 141 -2.75 7.96 5.17
N MET A 142 -3.22 8.01 6.41
CA MET A 142 -4.37 7.24 6.84
C MET A 142 -5.63 8.11 6.82
N ARG A 143 -6.72 7.62 6.20
CA ARG A 143 -7.97 8.38 5.99
C ARG A 143 -8.62 8.87 7.28
N GLN A 144 -8.49 8.09 8.36
CA GLN A 144 -9.04 8.45 9.66
C GLN A 144 -8.24 9.53 10.41
N GLU A 145 -7.03 9.86 9.90
CA GLU A 145 -6.13 10.84 10.50
C GLU A 145 -6.19 12.18 9.75
N GLN A 146 -5.88 13.28 10.44
CA GLN A 146 -5.86 14.64 9.86
C GLN A 146 -4.44 15.11 9.52
N ASN A 147 -3.57 14.18 9.11
CA ASN A 147 -2.14 14.41 8.90
C ASN A 147 -1.67 14.18 7.46
N SER A 148 -2.58 14.12 6.50
CA SER A 148 -2.23 13.86 5.10
C SER A 148 -1.34 14.95 4.48
N LEU A 149 -1.47 16.22 4.91
CA LEU A 149 -0.58 17.30 4.49
C LEU A 149 0.86 17.06 4.95
N ASP A 150 1.05 16.55 6.17
CA ASP A 150 2.39 16.23 6.68
C ASP A 150 3.03 15.15 5.82
N VAL A 151 2.29 14.11 5.43
CA VAL A 151 2.78 13.04 4.56
C VAL A 151 3.13 13.54 3.16
N VAL A 152 2.33 14.44 2.58
CA VAL A 152 2.66 15.05 1.29
C VAL A 152 3.93 15.90 1.38
N ASN A 153 4.12 16.66 2.46
CA ASN A 153 5.37 17.40 2.69
C ASN A 153 6.58 16.46 2.76
N LEU A 154 6.45 15.29 3.43
CA LEU A 154 7.51 14.26 3.41
C LEU A 154 7.79 13.76 1.99
N CYS A 155 6.76 13.57 1.15
CA CYS A 155 6.97 13.20 -0.26
C CYS A 155 7.75 14.29 -1.04
N ILE A 156 7.51 15.56 -0.74
CA ILE A 156 8.21 16.70 -1.38
C ILE A 156 9.67 16.77 -0.93
N GLU A 157 9.93 16.53 0.36
CA GLU A 157 11.27 16.58 0.96
C GLU A 157 12.17 15.41 0.53
N HIS A 158 11.59 14.21 0.38
CA HIS A 158 12.32 12.98 0.08
C HIS A 158 12.24 12.63 -1.42
N LYS A 159 13.28 12.96 -2.18
CA LYS A 159 13.32 12.76 -3.65
C LYS A 159 13.32 11.31 -4.12
N ASP A 160 13.63 10.37 -3.23
CA ASP A 160 13.57 8.93 -3.51
C ASP A 160 12.13 8.37 -3.38
N VAL A 161 11.18 9.15 -2.88
CA VAL A 161 9.75 8.80 -2.79
C VAL A 161 9.10 9.01 -4.16
N VAL A 162 8.41 7.98 -4.68
CA VAL A 162 7.84 7.99 -6.02
C VAL A 162 6.37 8.38 -6.07
N GLY A 163 5.68 8.45 -4.93
CA GLY A 163 4.27 8.82 -4.90
C GLY A 163 3.68 8.99 -3.50
N PHE A 164 2.44 9.47 -3.48
CA PHE A 164 1.58 9.65 -2.32
C PHE A 164 0.34 8.77 -2.45
N ASP A 165 -0.10 8.17 -1.35
CA ASP A 165 -1.31 7.37 -1.24
C ASP A 165 -2.13 7.78 0.00
N LEU A 166 -3.41 7.44 -0.04
CA LEU A 166 -4.34 7.59 1.07
C LEU A 166 -5.01 6.24 1.31
N ALA A 167 -4.66 5.60 2.40
CA ALA A 167 -5.12 4.26 2.77
C ALA A 167 -6.00 4.27 4.04
N GLY A 168 -6.43 3.11 4.49
CA GLY A 168 -7.27 2.93 5.68
C GLY A 168 -8.76 2.77 5.37
N PRO A 169 -9.63 2.76 6.38
CA PRO A 169 -11.05 2.47 6.21
C PRO A 169 -11.74 3.52 5.32
N GLU A 170 -12.58 3.05 4.39
CA GLU A 170 -13.32 3.95 3.49
C GLU A 170 -14.62 4.42 4.13
N VAL A 171 -15.31 3.53 4.87
CA VAL A 171 -16.60 3.83 5.51
C VAL A 171 -16.46 4.95 6.55
N GLY A 172 -17.10 6.07 6.29
CA GLY A 172 -17.08 7.25 7.17
C GLY A 172 -15.88 8.19 6.98
N PHE A 173 -14.93 7.86 6.08
CA PHE A 173 -13.71 8.61 5.86
C PHE A 173 -13.53 8.95 4.36
N SER A 174 -14.23 10.00 3.90
CA SER A 174 -14.18 10.47 2.52
C SER A 174 -12.78 10.99 2.15
N VAL A 175 -12.36 10.71 0.92
CA VAL A 175 -11.15 11.31 0.30
C VAL A 175 -11.20 12.83 0.27
N LEU A 176 -12.40 13.40 0.22
CA LEU A 176 -12.59 14.86 0.17
C LEU A 176 -12.06 15.58 1.42
N ASN A 177 -11.98 14.89 2.55
CA ASN A 177 -11.36 15.43 3.77
C ASN A 177 -9.85 15.69 3.60
N HIS A 178 -9.23 15.11 2.56
CA HIS A 178 -7.80 15.19 2.24
C HIS A 178 -7.53 15.93 0.93
N LYS A 179 -8.52 16.67 0.39
CA LYS A 179 -8.43 17.35 -0.90
C LYS A 179 -7.27 18.34 -0.98
N GLU A 180 -6.97 19.02 0.13
CA GLU A 180 -5.85 19.97 0.20
C GLU A 180 -4.51 19.25 0.00
N ALA A 181 -4.31 18.10 0.65
CA ALA A 181 -3.12 17.27 0.47
C ALA A 181 -2.98 16.76 -0.97
N CYS A 182 -4.06 16.27 -1.57
CA CYS A 182 -4.06 15.84 -2.97
C CYS A 182 -3.72 16.99 -3.93
N THR A 183 -4.22 18.20 -3.64
CA THR A 183 -3.93 19.40 -4.44
C THR A 183 -2.45 19.76 -4.32
N LEU A 184 -1.90 19.80 -3.09
CA LEU A 184 -0.50 20.09 -2.83
C LEU A 184 0.43 19.07 -3.53
N ALA A 185 0.08 17.77 -3.48
CA ALA A 185 0.82 16.72 -4.17
C ALA A 185 0.84 16.97 -5.69
N ALA A 186 -0.31 17.27 -6.30
CA ALA A 186 -0.41 17.54 -7.72
C ALA A 186 0.38 18.79 -8.14
N GLU A 187 0.34 19.87 -7.36
CA GLU A 187 1.09 21.11 -7.60
C GLU A 187 2.60 20.91 -7.54
N ASN A 188 3.07 19.94 -6.74
CA ASN A 188 4.48 19.58 -6.62
C ASN A 188 4.91 18.41 -7.51
N ASN A 189 4.07 17.99 -8.46
CA ASN A 189 4.31 16.87 -9.37
C ASN A 189 4.58 15.53 -8.65
N ILE A 190 4.02 15.34 -7.46
CA ILE A 190 4.01 14.04 -6.78
C ILE A 190 2.95 13.17 -7.44
N ASN A 191 3.30 11.94 -7.79
CA ASN A 191 2.33 10.99 -8.31
C ASN A 191 1.35 10.61 -7.20
N VAL A 192 0.05 10.64 -7.53
CA VAL A 192 -1.02 10.31 -6.58
C VAL A 192 -1.70 9.03 -7.01
N THR A 193 -1.70 8.06 -6.11
CA THR A 193 -2.55 6.87 -6.16
C THR A 193 -3.35 6.81 -4.87
N LEU A 194 -4.63 6.53 -4.92
CA LEU A 194 -5.47 6.53 -3.73
C LEU A 194 -6.30 5.25 -3.70
N HIS A 195 -6.39 4.64 -2.52
CA HIS A 195 -7.31 3.52 -2.30
C HIS A 195 -8.75 3.97 -2.51
N ALA A 196 -9.54 3.20 -3.21
CA ALA A 196 -10.97 3.44 -3.34
C ALA A 196 -11.70 2.20 -3.87
N ASP A 197 -13.00 2.20 -3.66
CA ASP A 197 -13.94 1.27 -4.29
C ASP A 197 -13.72 -0.19 -3.86
N TRP A 198 -13.26 -0.36 -2.62
CA TRP A 198 -13.22 -1.66 -1.98
C TRP A 198 -14.41 -1.86 -1.03
N GLU A 199 -14.64 -0.91 -0.08
CA GLU A 199 -15.76 -0.97 0.86
C GLU A 199 -16.95 -0.10 0.44
N VAL A 200 -16.69 1.06 -0.17
CA VAL A 200 -17.68 2.06 -0.51
C VAL A 200 -17.90 2.08 -2.00
N PRO A 201 -19.05 1.59 -2.49
CA PRO A 201 -19.44 1.78 -3.88
C PRO A 201 -19.42 3.27 -4.24
N GLU A 202 -18.98 3.61 -5.44
CA GLU A 202 -18.82 5.00 -5.93
C GLU A 202 -17.63 5.76 -5.28
N GLY A 203 -16.86 5.17 -4.38
CA GLY A 203 -15.65 5.81 -3.82
C GLY A 203 -14.65 6.25 -4.89
N ILE A 204 -14.61 5.55 -6.00
CA ILE A 204 -13.79 5.89 -7.17
C ILE A 204 -14.09 7.28 -7.72
N LYS A 205 -15.33 7.77 -7.61
CA LYS A 205 -15.73 9.11 -8.09
C LYS A 205 -14.97 10.22 -7.38
N GLU A 206 -14.91 10.16 -6.04
CA GLU A 206 -14.16 11.14 -5.25
C GLU A 206 -12.67 11.12 -5.62
N VAL A 207 -12.11 9.93 -5.86
CA VAL A 207 -10.71 9.76 -6.20
C VAL A 207 -10.41 10.34 -7.58
N VAL A 208 -11.15 9.99 -8.61
CA VAL A 208 -10.76 10.37 -9.98
C VAL A 208 -11.23 11.77 -10.40
N LEU A 209 -12.38 12.23 -9.91
CA LEU A 209 -12.93 13.53 -10.31
C LEU A 209 -12.47 14.67 -9.37
N ASP A 210 -12.38 14.40 -8.08
CA ASP A 210 -12.16 15.44 -7.08
C ASP A 210 -10.71 15.53 -6.59
N SER A 211 -9.97 14.40 -6.50
CA SER A 211 -8.58 14.39 -6.01
C SER A 211 -7.52 14.43 -7.10
N LYS A 212 -7.91 14.30 -8.38
CA LYS A 212 -7.00 14.26 -9.55
C LYS A 212 -5.98 13.09 -9.52
N ALA A 213 -6.26 12.03 -8.80
CA ALA A 213 -5.43 10.84 -8.81
C ALA A 213 -5.36 10.25 -10.23
N LYS A 214 -4.18 9.78 -10.61
CA LYS A 214 -3.91 9.14 -11.90
C LYS A 214 -3.95 7.63 -11.84
N ARG A 215 -4.01 7.08 -10.64
CA ARG A 215 -4.17 5.66 -10.35
C ARG A 215 -5.12 5.49 -9.17
N VAL A 216 -5.78 4.35 -9.11
CA VAL A 216 -6.69 3.98 -8.03
C VAL A 216 -6.24 2.65 -7.45
N GLY A 217 -5.97 2.63 -6.16
CA GLY A 217 -5.80 1.40 -5.41
C GLY A 217 -7.14 0.67 -5.31
N HIS A 218 -7.20 -0.58 -5.70
CA HIS A 218 -8.39 -1.41 -5.91
C HIS A 218 -9.24 -0.96 -7.10
N GLY A 219 -10.28 -0.17 -6.91
CA GLY A 219 -11.24 0.20 -7.96
C GLY A 219 -12.03 -0.99 -8.50
N SER A 220 -12.15 -2.08 -7.72
CA SER A 220 -12.68 -3.35 -8.19
C SER A 220 -14.19 -3.34 -8.44
N GLN A 221 -14.94 -2.48 -7.75
CA GLN A 221 -16.38 -2.39 -7.89
C GLN A 221 -16.81 -1.61 -9.14
N ILE A 222 -15.89 -0.94 -9.83
CA ILE A 222 -16.18 -0.24 -11.10
C ILE A 222 -16.85 -1.15 -12.13
N ILE A 223 -16.66 -2.46 -12.02
CA ILE A 223 -17.32 -3.44 -12.90
C ILE A 223 -18.85 -3.36 -12.82
N ASN A 224 -19.40 -2.91 -11.70
CA ASN A 224 -20.83 -2.71 -11.52
C ASN A 224 -21.37 -1.49 -12.28
N ASP A 225 -20.48 -0.58 -12.67
CA ASP A 225 -20.76 0.65 -13.39
C ASP A 225 -20.57 0.52 -14.90
N ILE A 226 -20.28 -0.69 -15.36
CA ILE A 226 -20.01 -0.99 -16.76
C ILE A 226 -20.94 -2.11 -17.23
N SER A 227 -21.57 -1.91 -18.38
CA SER A 227 -22.39 -2.92 -19.06
C SER A 227 -21.78 -3.30 -20.40
N PHE A 228 -21.86 -4.59 -20.74
CA PHE A 228 -21.38 -5.13 -22.00
C PHE A 228 -22.58 -5.69 -22.79
N GLU A 229 -22.95 -5.00 -23.86
CA GLU A 229 -24.05 -5.41 -24.73
C GLU A 229 -23.61 -5.37 -26.19
N ASN A 230 -23.86 -6.46 -26.93
CA ASN A 230 -23.58 -6.57 -28.37
C ASN A 230 -22.15 -6.14 -28.78
N GLY A 231 -21.15 -6.40 -27.95
CA GLY A 231 -19.77 -6.01 -28.19
C GLY A 231 -19.47 -4.53 -27.92
N SER A 232 -20.39 -3.80 -27.36
CA SER A 232 -20.23 -2.40 -26.96
C SER A 232 -20.17 -2.28 -25.44
N ILE A 233 -19.33 -1.31 -24.98
CA ILE A 233 -19.24 -0.95 -23.57
C ILE A 233 -20.13 0.27 -23.35
N THR A 234 -20.97 0.21 -22.31
CA THR A 234 -21.74 1.37 -21.81
C THR A 234 -21.37 1.63 -20.37
N PHE A 235 -21.31 2.91 -20.01
CA PHE A 235 -20.97 3.36 -18.66
C PHE A 235 -22.24 3.85 -17.96
N ASN A 236 -22.46 3.34 -16.75
CA ASN A 236 -23.64 3.67 -15.96
C ASN A 236 -23.48 4.94 -15.15
N ASN A 237 -22.22 5.44 -15.03
CA ASN A 237 -21.92 6.72 -14.38
C ASN A 237 -20.70 7.42 -15.00
N ASP A 238 -20.52 8.71 -14.61
CA ASP A 238 -19.46 9.57 -15.14
C ASP A 238 -18.06 9.16 -14.66
N ALA A 239 -17.94 8.56 -13.49
CA ALA A 239 -16.64 8.15 -12.94
C ALA A 239 -16.05 6.98 -13.74
N ALA A 240 -16.84 5.95 -14.03
CA ALA A 240 -16.40 4.82 -14.85
C ALA A 240 -16.01 5.30 -16.27
N LYS A 241 -16.82 6.22 -16.84
CA LYS A 241 -16.49 6.82 -18.14
C LYS A 241 -15.19 7.62 -18.07
N TYR A 242 -14.99 8.41 -17.03
CA TYR A 242 -13.76 9.19 -16.83
C TYR A 242 -12.53 8.31 -16.71
N VAL A 243 -12.60 7.23 -15.93
CA VAL A 243 -11.52 6.24 -15.80
C VAL A 243 -11.13 5.68 -17.17
N PHE A 244 -12.11 5.28 -17.97
CA PHE A 244 -11.88 4.74 -19.31
C PHE A 244 -11.27 5.78 -20.27
N ASP A 245 -11.90 6.95 -20.37
CA ASP A 245 -11.49 8.01 -21.32
C ASP A 245 -10.09 8.55 -21.01
N ASN A 246 -9.73 8.64 -19.73
CA ASN A 246 -8.44 9.16 -19.26
C ASN A 246 -7.40 8.06 -19.00
N LYS A 247 -7.75 6.80 -19.26
CA LYS A 247 -6.85 5.63 -19.06
C LYS A 247 -6.25 5.59 -17.65
N ILE A 248 -7.10 5.86 -16.64
CA ILE A 248 -6.70 5.76 -15.24
C ILE A 248 -6.39 4.29 -14.92
N ALA A 249 -5.23 4.03 -14.36
CA ALA A 249 -4.85 2.67 -13.98
C ALA A 249 -5.55 2.25 -12.68
N LEU A 250 -6.04 1.01 -12.65
CA LEU A 250 -6.60 0.37 -11.45
C LEU A 250 -5.60 -0.67 -10.94
N GLU A 251 -5.26 -0.59 -9.66
CA GLU A 251 -4.34 -1.51 -9.00
C GLU A 251 -5.15 -2.66 -8.37
N ILE A 252 -5.60 -3.59 -9.21
CA ILE A 252 -6.48 -4.68 -8.79
C ILE A 252 -5.75 -5.66 -7.88
N CYS A 253 -6.31 -5.92 -6.70
CA CYS A 253 -5.82 -6.88 -5.73
C CYS A 253 -6.80 -8.07 -5.66
N PRO A 254 -6.53 -9.17 -6.38
CA PRO A 254 -7.52 -10.25 -6.58
C PRO A 254 -7.68 -11.21 -5.40
N THR A 255 -6.91 -11.07 -4.32
CA THR A 255 -6.93 -11.99 -3.16
C THR A 255 -7.26 -11.27 -1.86
#